data_6d3c1c84cb0db83aeaede52b984eb1df
#
_entry.id   6d3c1c84cb0db83aeaede52b984eb1df
#
_cell.length_a   1.000
_cell.length_b   1.000
_cell.length_c   1.000
_cell.angle_alpha   90.00
_cell.angle_beta   90.00
_cell.angle_gamma   90.00
#
_symmetry.space_group_name_H-M   'P 1'
#
loop_
_entity.id
_entity.type
_entity.pdbx_description
1 polymer ?
#
loop_
_entity_poly.entity_id
_entity_poly.type
_entity_poly.pdbx_seq_one_letter_code
_entity_poly.pdbx_strand_id
1 'polypeptide(L)'
;DPSRTPGGSSGGSSAAVSAGMVPFCTASDGGGSIRTPAAFTGLVGLRASYGRIPTFGDTHLAQNAVVGSLTTTVADTALLLDVMAGPDPRD
;
A
#
# COMPACT_ATOMS: atom_id res chain seq x y z
N ASP A 1 15.57 -13.47 1.76
CA ASP A 1 16.39 -13.96 2.87
C ASP A 1 15.48 -14.44 4.00
N PRO A 2 15.42 -15.77 4.27
CA PRO A 2 14.53 -16.31 5.28
C PRO A 2 14.87 -15.90 6.72
N SER A 3 16.04 -15.28 6.95
CA SER A 3 16.41 -14.77 8.27
C SER A 3 15.88 -13.36 8.56
N ARG A 4 15.21 -12.73 7.59
CA ARG A 4 14.71 -11.35 7.70
C ARG A 4 13.24 -11.29 7.35
N THR A 5 12.54 -10.33 7.97
CA THR A 5 11.13 -10.09 7.69
C THR A 5 10.96 -9.00 6.62
N PRO A 6 9.95 -9.14 5.74
CA PRO A 6 9.59 -8.04 4.83
C PRO A 6 8.80 -6.91 5.53
N GLY A 7 8.55 -7.04 6.82
CA GLY A 7 7.66 -6.16 7.55
C GLY A 7 6.20 -6.61 7.44
N GLY A 8 5.30 -5.84 7.97
CA GLY A 8 3.86 -6.17 7.98
C GLY A 8 2.98 -4.94 8.25
N SER A 9 1.71 -5.13 8.09
CA SER A 9 0.94 -6.33 7.72
C SER A 9 0.91 -6.61 6.21
N SER A 10 1.25 -5.65 5.33
CA SER A 10 1.36 -5.86 3.88
C SER A 10 2.67 -6.55 3.47
N GLY A 11 3.13 -7.52 4.26
CA GLY A 11 4.40 -8.18 4.06
C GLY A 11 4.46 -9.05 2.81
N GLY A 12 3.37 -9.76 2.51
CA GLY A 12 3.28 -10.56 1.29
C GLY A 12 3.34 -9.72 0.03
N SER A 13 2.64 -8.58 0.02
CA SER A 13 2.66 -7.63 -1.08
C SER A 13 4.06 -7.05 -1.30
N SER A 14 4.73 -6.62 -0.23
CA SER A 14 6.08 -6.06 -0.35
C SER A 14 7.10 -7.10 -0.80
N ALA A 15 7.01 -8.33 -0.28
CA ALA A 15 7.88 -9.41 -0.71
C ALA A 15 7.70 -9.73 -2.20
N ALA A 16 6.47 -9.77 -2.69
CA ALA A 16 6.17 -10.06 -4.08
C ALA A 16 6.75 -9.00 -5.03
N VAL A 17 6.55 -7.72 -4.71
CA VAL A 17 7.10 -6.62 -5.53
C VAL A 17 8.62 -6.60 -5.46
N SER A 18 9.19 -6.71 -4.26
CA SER A 18 10.63 -6.69 -4.07
C SER A 18 11.34 -7.86 -4.75
N ALA A 19 10.70 -9.03 -4.80
CA ALA A 19 11.22 -10.21 -5.48
C ALA A 19 11.03 -10.17 -7.00
N GLY A 20 10.37 -9.17 -7.55
CA GLY A 20 10.12 -9.07 -8.99
C GLY A 20 9.00 -9.97 -9.50
N MET A 21 8.16 -10.48 -8.60
CA MET A 21 7.04 -11.34 -8.98
C MET A 21 5.91 -10.56 -9.65
N VAL A 22 5.72 -9.32 -9.24
CA VAL A 22 4.71 -8.41 -9.78
C VAL A 22 5.29 -7.00 -9.84
N PRO A 23 4.81 -6.14 -10.76
CA PRO A 23 5.35 -4.77 -10.91
C PRO A 23 4.90 -3.82 -9.80
N PHE A 24 3.75 -4.07 -9.19
CA PHE A 24 3.21 -3.27 -8.09
C PHE A 24 2.18 -4.09 -7.32
N CYS A 25 1.85 -3.64 -6.13
CA CYS A 25 0.72 -4.16 -5.35
C CYS A 25 -0.05 -3.02 -4.71
N THR A 26 -1.34 -3.24 -4.49
CA THR A 26 -2.09 -2.47 -3.52
C THR A 26 -1.81 -2.99 -2.11
N ALA A 27 -1.99 -2.12 -1.14
CA ALA A 27 -1.75 -2.46 0.26
C ALA A 27 -2.61 -1.57 1.15
N SER A 28 -2.65 -1.86 2.43
CA SER A 28 -3.38 -1.05 3.39
C SER A 28 -2.47 -0.62 4.53
N ASP A 29 -2.77 0.52 5.14
CA ASP A 29 -1.97 1.11 6.20
C ASP A 29 -2.86 1.76 7.25
N GLY A 30 -2.94 1.15 8.41
CA GLY A 30 -3.58 1.75 9.59
C GLY A 30 -2.54 2.29 10.56
N GLY A 31 -1.53 1.49 10.87
CA GLY A 31 -0.45 1.83 11.80
C GLY A 31 0.95 1.77 11.18
N GLY A 32 1.06 1.69 9.85
CA GLY A 32 2.34 1.59 9.16
C GLY A 32 2.44 0.41 8.20
N SER A 33 1.34 -0.27 7.89
CA SER A 33 1.35 -1.52 7.13
C SER A 33 1.70 -1.40 5.64
N ILE A 34 1.82 -0.19 5.11
CA ILE A 34 2.46 0.10 3.81
C ILE A 34 3.90 0.58 4.06
N ARG A 35 4.04 1.58 4.91
CA ARG A 35 5.33 2.29 5.11
C ARG A 35 6.40 1.38 5.70
N THR A 36 6.04 0.56 6.66
CA THR A 36 7.00 -0.38 7.29
C THR A 36 7.51 -1.43 6.31
N PRO A 37 6.65 -2.17 5.59
CA PRO A 37 7.12 -3.10 4.57
C PRO A 37 7.92 -2.43 3.45
N ALA A 38 7.52 -1.24 3.01
CA ALA A 38 8.27 -0.51 1.99
C ALA A 38 9.69 -0.20 2.46
N ALA A 39 9.84 0.29 3.69
CA ALA A 39 11.14 0.59 4.28
C ALA A 39 12.01 -0.68 4.41
N PHE A 40 11.42 -1.79 4.80
CA PHE A 40 12.14 -3.05 5.02
C PHE A 40 12.60 -3.71 3.72
N THR A 41 11.87 -3.51 2.63
CA THR A 41 12.12 -4.19 1.35
C THR A 41 12.68 -3.27 0.26
N GLY A 42 12.91 -2.00 0.57
CA GLY A 42 13.49 -1.05 -0.36
C GLY A 42 12.52 -0.59 -1.46
N LEU A 43 11.24 -0.55 -1.15
CA LEU A 43 10.20 -0.13 -2.09
C LEU A 43 9.73 1.30 -1.81
N VAL A 44 8.98 1.85 -2.79
CA VAL A 44 8.22 3.08 -2.61
C VAL A 44 6.82 2.70 -2.10
N GLY A 45 6.49 3.13 -0.89
CA GLY A 45 5.19 2.91 -0.29
C GLY A 45 4.48 4.24 -0.10
N LEU A 46 3.26 4.36 -0.63
CA LEU A 46 2.44 5.54 -0.47
C LEU A 46 1.23 5.23 0.41
N ARG A 47 1.19 5.89 1.56
CA ARG A 47 -0.01 5.99 2.38
C ARG A 47 -0.75 7.25 1.97
N ALA A 48 -1.81 7.11 1.18
CA ALA A 48 -2.62 8.23 0.74
C ALA A 48 -3.32 8.91 1.93
N SER A 49 -3.79 10.14 1.74
CA SER A 49 -4.66 10.79 2.70
C SER A 49 -5.97 10.02 2.83
N TYR A 50 -6.53 10.01 4.04
CA TYR A 50 -7.82 9.37 4.26
C TYR A 50 -8.89 9.92 3.31
N GLY A 51 -9.63 9.04 2.67
CA GLY A 51 -10.67 9.39 1.71
C GLY A 51 -10.18 9.70 0.30
N ARG A 52 -8.88 9.72 0.04
CA ARG A 52 -8.35 9.98 -1.31
C ARG A 52 -8.55 8.79 -2.24
N ILE A 53 -8.34 7.60 -1.74
CA ILE A 53 -8.65 6.35 -2.43
C ILE A 53 -9.89 5.78 -1.78
N PRO A 54 -10.98 5.57 -2.54
CA PRO A 54 -12.23 5.11 -1.95
C PRO A 54 -12.09 3.68 -1.43
N THR A 55 -12.72 3.44 -0.30
CA THR A 55 -12.90 2.12 0.28
C THR A 55 -14.34 1.98 0.71
N PHE A 56 -14.89 0.78 0.66
CA PHE A 56 -16.21 0.54 1.20
C PHE A 56 -16.17 -0.69 2.11
N GLY A 57 -17.13 -0.74 2.99
CA GLY A 57 -17.16 -1.73 4.06
C GLY A 57 -17.05 -1.06 5.43
N ASP A 58 -17.61 -1.71 6.40
CA ASP A 58 -17.62 -1.21 7.77
C ASP A 58 -16.30 -1.58 8.45
N THR A 59 -15.46 -0.59 8.68
CA THR A 59 -14.26 -0.78 9.48
C THR A 59 -14.30 0.15 10.68
N HIS A 60 -14.24 -0.41 11.87
CA HIS A 60 -14.18 0.36 13.11
C HIS A 60 -12.88 1.17 13.25
N LEU A 61 -11.90 0.92 12.38
CA LEU A 61 -10.62 1.62 12.32
C LEU A 61 -10.54 2.56 11.11
N ALA A 62 -11.69 2.90 10.52
CA ALA A 62 -11.80 3.56 9.22
C ALA A 62 -10.97 4.83 9.10
N GLN A 63 -10.94 5.69 10.13
CA GLN A 63 -10.25 6.98 10.06
C GLN A 63 -8.73 6.87 9.96
N ASN A 64 -8.15 5.74 10.39
CA ASN A 64 -6.71 5.53 10.36
C ASN A 64 -6.27 4.56 9.27
N ALA A 65 -7.19 3.74 8.77
CA ALA A 65 -6.89 2.74 7.76
C ALA A 65 -7.13 3.32 6.36
N VAL A 66 -6.11 3.26 5.51
CA VAL A 66 -6.17 3.71 4.13
C VAL A 66 -5.57 2.66 3.21
N VAL A 67 -6.05 2.63 1.98
CA VAL A 67 -5.45 1.85 0.90
C VAL A 67 -4.39 2.71 0.21
N GLY A 68 -3.36 2.07 -0.28
CA GLY A 68 -2.29 2.71 -1.03
C GLY A 68 -1.53 1.70 -1.87
N SER A 69 -0.29 2.02 -2.18
CA SER A 69 0.50 1.25 -3.13
C SER A 69 1.89 0.91 -2.62
N LEU A 70 2.42 -0.17 -3.16
CA LEU A 70 3.83 -0.57 -3.07
C LEU A 70 4.35 -0.75 -4.50
N THR A 71 5.38 0.01 -4.84
CA THR A 71 5.99 0.02 -6.17
C THR A 71 7.50 0.11 -6.07
N THR A 72 8.20 -0.03 -7.19
CA THR A 72 9.65 0.11 -7.24
C THR A 72 10.12 1.54 -7.55
N THR A 73 9.24 2.39 -8.11
CA THR A 73 9.59 3.77 -8.49
C THR A 73 8.52 4.76 -8.06
N VAL A 74 8.92 6.01 -7.86
CA VAL A 74 7.99 7.11 -7.57
C VAL A 74 7.05 7.37 -8.76
N ALA A 75 7.52 7.21 -9.98
CA ALA A 75 6.70 7.38 -11.18
C ALA A 75 5.54 6.38 -11.21
N ASP A 76 5.79 5.12 -10.89
CA ASP A 76 4.75 4.09 -10.82
C ASP A 76 3.77 4.36 -9.67
N THR A 77 4.27 4.86 -8.55
CA THR A 77 3.42 5.28 -7.42
C THR A 77 2.46 6.39 -7.84
N ALA A 78 2.93 7.39 -8.53
CA ALA A 78 2.11 8.50 -9.00
C ALA A 78 1.04 8.03 -9.99
N LEU A 79 1.41 7.17 -10.94
CA LEU A 79 0.49 6.60 -11.92
C LEU A 79 -0.60 5.77 -11.24
N LEU A 80 -0.21 4.93 -10.30
CA LEU A 80 -1.16 4.07 -9.58
C LEU A 80 -2.11 4.89 -8.70
N LEU A 81 -1.62 5.96 -8.07
CA LEU A 81 -2.46 6.88 -7.31
C LEU A 81 -3.51 7.54 -8.23
N ASP A 82 -3.13 8.00 -9.42
CA ASP A 82 -4.05 8.60 -10.38
C ASP A 82 -5.17 7.62 -10.78
N VAL A 83 -4.84 6.34 -10.90
CA VAL A 83 -5.83 5.30 -11.23
C VAL A 83 -6.77 5.01 -10.06
N MET A 84 -6.25 4.97 -8.84
CA MET A 84 -7.01 4.55 -7.65
C MET A 84 -7.79 5.69 -7.01
N ALA A 85 -7.31 6.94 -7.12
CA ALA A 85 -7.93 8.09 -6.47
C ALA A 85 -9.22 8.51 -7.19
N GLY A 86 -10.13 9.08 -6.43
CA GLY A 86 -11.38 9.64 -6.96
C GLY A 86 -12.59 9.23 -6.13
N PRO A 87 -13.75 9.82 -6.42
CA PRO A 87 -14.96 9.51 -5.67
C PRO A 87 -15.54 8.15 -6.07
N ASP A 88 -16.14 7.47 -5.10
CA ASP A 88 -16.96 6.29 -5.33
C ASP A 88 -18.22 6.43 -4.48
N PRO A 89 -19.42 6.31 -5.07
CA PRO A 89 -20.68 6.51 -4.32
C PRO A 89 -20.92 5.46 -3.23
N ARG A 90 -20.13 4.40 -3.19
CA ARG A 90 -20.22 3.35 -2.16
C ARG A 90 -19.38 3.66 -0.92
N ASP A 91 -18.52 4.65 -1.02
CA ASP A 91 -17.64 5.04 0.09
C ASP A 91 -18.31 6.12 0.98
#